data_7d1e96b54625672209f22c6b81ff4666
#
_entry.id   7d1e96b54625672209f22c6b81ff4666
#
_cell.length_a   1.000
_cell.length_b   1.000
_cell.length_c   1.000
_cell.angle_alpha   90.00
_cell.angle_beta   90.00
_cell.angle_gamma   90.00
#
_symmetry.space_group_name_H-M   'P 1'
#
loop_
_entity.id
_entity.type
_entity.pdbx_description
1 polymer ?
#
loop_
_entity_poly.entity_id
_entity_poly.type
_entity_poly.pdbx_seq_one_letter_code
_entity_poly.pdbx_strand_id
1 'polypeptide(L)' 'MQNNAAQQLRHLAGIEANTFQLHEMKKDIANMKAGINELTTN' A
#
# COMPACT_ATOMS: atom_id res chain seq x y z
N MET A 1 -0.73 13.70 -31.83
CA MET A 1 0.52 13.63 -31.07
C MET A 1 0.26 13.15 -29.65
N GLN A 2 0.95 12.12 -29.24
CA GLN A 2 0.75 11.57 -27.90
C GLN A 2 1.41 12.46 -26.85
N ASN A 3 0.71 12.68 -25.76
CA ASN A 3 1.23 13.46 -24.65
C ASN A 3 1.92 12.53 -23.66
N ASN A 4 3.22 12.32 -23.87
CA ASN A 4 4.01 11.44 -23.03
C ASN A 4 4.10 11.92 -21.59
N ALA A 5 4.08 13.24 -21.38
CA ALA A 5 4.10 13.81 -20.02
C ALA A 5 2.86 13.41 -19.24
N ALA A 6 1.68 13.46 -19.88
CA ALA A 6 0.44 13.07 -19.22
C ALA A 6 0.46 11.58 -18.85
N GLN A 7 0.97 10.73 -19.77
CA GLN A 7 1.09 9.30 -19.50
C GLN A 7 2.06 9.02 -18.36
N GLN A 8 3.19 9.72 -18.33
CA GLN A 8 4.16 9.58 -17.25
C GLN A 8 3.57 9.99 -15.91
N LEU A 9 2.82 11.09 -15.89
CA LEU A 9 2.18 11.55 -14.67
C LEU A 9 1.15 10.53 -14.16
N ARG A 10 0.36 9.93 -15.05
CA ARG A 10 -0.59 8.89 -14.68
C ARG A 10 0.10 7.66 -14.14
N HIS A 11 1.23 7.28 -14.76
CA HIS A 11 2.03 6.15 -14.32
C HIS A 11 2.58 6.39 -12.91
N LEU A 12 3.14 7.58 -12.68
CA LEU A 12 3.66 7.95 -11.36
C LEU A 12 2.55 7.99 -10.32
N ALA A 13 1.38 8.52 -10.67
CA ALA A 13 0.23 8.53 -9.77
C ALA A 13 -0.20 7.12 -9.41
N GLY A 14 -0.15 6.19 -10.38
CA GLY A 14 -0.46 4.78 -10.13
C GLY A 14 0.55 4.14 -9.17
N ILE A 15 1.83 4.45 -9.35
CA ILE A 15 2.89 3.95 -8.46
C ILE A 15 2.66 4.48 -7.04
N GLU A 16 2.37 5.76 -6.91
CA GLU A 16 2.12 6.36 -5.60
C GLU A 16 0.89 5.73 -4.91
N ALA A 17 -0.19 5.52 -5.67
CA ALA A 17 -1.39 4.87 -5.15
C ALA A 17 -1.09 3.44 -4.69
N ASN A 18 -0.34 2.68 -5.50
CA ASN A 18 0.03 1.31 -5.15
C ASN A 18 0.94 1.26 -3.93
N THR A 19 1.86 2.21 -3.83
CA THR A 19 2.76 2.32 -2.68
C THR A 19 1.97 2.63 -1.41
N PHE A 20 1.00 3.52 -1.50
CA PHE A 20 0.13 3.84 -0.38
C PHE A 20 -0.68 2.62 0.05
N GLN A 21 -1.27 1.89 -0.91
CA GLN A 21 -2.02 0.67 -0.61
C GLN A 21 -1.15 -0.39 0.06
N LEU A 22 0.08 -0.55 -0.44
CA LEU A 22 1.02 -1.49 0.15
C LEU A 22 1.33 -1.13 1.60
N HIS A 23 1.54 0.16 1.86
CA HIS A 23 1.80 0.66 3.20
C HIS A 23 0.63 0.36 4.13
N GLU A 24 -0.60 0.60 3.66
CA GLU A 24 -1.80 0.30 4.44
C GLU A 24 -1.96 -1.20 4.71
N MET A 25 -1.64 -2.04 3.72
CA MET A 25 -1.69 -3.49 3.90
C MET A 25 -0.67 -3.96 4.93
N LYS A 26 0.54 -3.44 4.91
CA LYS A 26 1.57 -3.77 5.89
C LYS A 26 1.12 -3.39 7.29
N LYS A 27 0.47 -2.26 7.42
CA LYS A 27 -0.06 -1.77 8.68
C LYS A 27 -1.16 -2.70 9.20
N ASP A 28 -2.06 -3.13 8.31
CA ASP A 28 -3.14 -4.05 8.66
C ASP A 28 -2.59 -5.41 9.10
N ILE A 29 -1.57 -5.91 8.39
CA ILE A 29 -0.92 -7.17 8.73
C ILE A 29 -0.27 -7.07 10.12
N ALA A 30 0.40 -5.96 10.41
CA ALA A 30 1.01 -5.75 11.71
C ALA A 30 -0.04 -5.73 12.82
N ASN A 31 -1.19 -5.10 12.57
CA ASN A 31 -2.28 -5.05 13.53
C ASN A 31 -2.87 -6.44 13.76
N MET A 32 -3.06 -7.21 12.70
CA MET A 32 -3.55 -8.58 12.83
C MET A 32 -2.57 -9.45 13.60
N LYS A 33 -1.28 -9.31 13.32
CA LYS A 33 -0.24 -10.06 14.00
C LYS A 33 -0.23 -9.75 15.48
N ALA A 34 -0.38 -8.48 15.86
CA ALA A 34 -0.46 -8.08 17.25
C ALA A 34 -1.67 -8.70 17.93
N GLY A 35 -2.83 -8.71 17.25
CA GLY A 35 -4.04 -9.34 17.77
C GLY A 35 -3.87 -10.83 18.00
N ILE A 36 -3.24 -11.52 17.05
CA ILE A 36 -2.97 -12.96 17.17
C ILE A 36 -2.03 -13.23 18.35
N ASN A 37 -1.00 -12.41 18.53
CA ASN A 37 -0.07 -12.56 19.64
C ASN A 37 -0.76 -12.41 20.97
N GLU A 38 -1.70 -11.49 21.09
CA GLU A 38 -2.49 -11.34 22.32
C GLU A 38 -3.30 -12.58 22.63
N LEU A 39 -3.89 -13.20 21.61
CA LEU A 39 -4.68 -14.40 21.77
C LEU A 39 -3.84 -15.62 22.15
N THR A 40 -2.60 -15.69 21.64
CA THR A 40 -1.74 -16.84 21.89
C THR A 40 -0.96 -16.73 23.19
N THR A 41 -0.75 -15.54 23.72
CA THR A 41 -0.01 -15.37 24.98
C THR A 41 -0.88 -15.54 26.22
N ASN A 42 -2.17 -15.61 26.02
CA ASN A 42 -3.09 -15.92 27.10
C ASN A 42 -3.33 -17.41 27.23
#